data_c0431c05444cd32064b73e2e70564fa0
#
_entry.id   c0431c05444cd32064b73e2e70564fa0
#
_cell.length_a   1.000
_cell.length_b   1.000
_cell.length_c   1.000
_cell.angle_alpha   90.00
_cell.angle_beta   90.00
_cell.angle_gamma   90.00
#
_symmetry.space_group_name_H-M   'P 1'
#
loop_
_entity.id
_entity.type
_entity.pdbx_description
1 polymer ?
#
loop_
_entity_poly.entity_id
_entity_poly.type
_entity_poly.pdbx_seq_one_letter_code
_entity_poly.pdbx_strand_id
1 'polypeptide(L)'
;MRHAEEIQKFIETLTENTEPIIDDGGMPQAFFFLHLTPEKKYAVTPLHLPEPLMSSSEGKDLLVEQILPTIKNKMKDDGHEIVCICFMSEVWKYAMKKDYVPESGINYREEHEEKYEQCMWTFYMKDKNVQFFRDMIREAGKLVALGEVEVIQNKPEDNNGRFGNLF
;
A
#
# COMPACT_ATOMS: atom_id res chain seq x y z
N MET A 1 15.95 12.78 11.84
CA MET A 1 15.59 12.45 10.43
C MET A 1 15.06 13.70 9.75
N ARG A 2 15.57 14.03 8.59
CA ARG A 2 15.30 15.30 7.89
C ARG A 2 13.83 15.56 7.53
N HIS A 3 13.08 14.51 7.19
CA HIS A 3 11.70 14.65 6.71
C HIS A 3 10.67 14.03 7.66
N ALA A 4 11.05 13.72 8.89
CA ALA A 4 10.23 12.90 9.81
C ALA A 4 8.83 13.50 10.06
N GLU A 5 8.74 14.79 10.28
CA GLU A 5 7.46 15.47 10.55
C GLU A 5 6.51 15.39 9.36
N GLU A 6 7.02 15.62 8.15
CA GLU A 6 6.21 15.58 6.94
C GLU A 6 5.79 14.14 6.58
N ILE A 7 6.68 13.18 6.80
CA ILE A 7 6.34 11.75 6.64
C ILE A 7 5.23 11.37 7.62
N GLN A 8 5.30 11.80 8.87
CA GLN A 8 4.26 11.52 9.86
C GLN A 8 2.91 12.09 9.44
N LYS A 9 2.86 13.34 8.99
CA LYS A 9 1.63 13.95 8.47
C LYS A 9 1.08 13.20 7.26
N PHE A 10 1.94 12.77 6.36
CA PHE A 10 1.57 11.99 5.18
C PHE A 10 0.93 10.67 5.58
N ILE A 11 1.56 9.93 6.51
CA ILE A 11 1.02 8.68 7.04
C ILE A 11 -0.35 8.89 7.68
N GLU A 12 -0.48 9.87 8.57
CA GLU A 12 -1.74 10.17 9.27
C GLU A 12 -2.85 10.54 8.28
N THR A 13 -2.55 11.38 7.31
CA THR A 13 -3.52 11.79 6.29
C THR A 13 -4.06 10.59 5.52
N LEU A 14 -3.19 9.67 5.08
CA LEU A 14 -3.60 8.53 4.27
C LEU A 14 -4.25 7.41 5.08
N THR A 15 -3.85 7.21 6.32
CA THR A 15 -4.37 6.09 7.13
C THR A 15 -5.58 6.46 7.98
N GLU A 16 -5.69 7.70 8.42
CA GLU A 16 -6.76 8.15 9.33
C GLU A 16 -7.90 8.89 8.63
N ASN A 17 -7.61 9.58 7.52
CA ASN A 17 -8.58 10.37 6.77
C ASN A 17 -8.91 9.76 5.41
N THR A 18 -9.23 8.47 5.39
CA THR A 18 -9.42 7.70 4.16
C THR A 18 -10.87 7.62 3.68
N GLU A 19 -11.84 7.96 4.50
CA GLU A 19 -13.26 7.87 4.14
C GLU A 19 -13.61 8.54 2.81
N PRO A 20 -13.05 9.72 2.46
CA PRO A 20 -13.33 10.34 1.16
C PRO A 20 -12.74 9.59 -0.03
N ILE A 21 -11.78 8.70 0.18
CA ILE A 21 -11.08 7.95 -0.88
C ILE A 21 -11.77 6.60 -1.13
N ILE A 22 -12.50 6.10 -0.14
CA ILE A 22 -13.16 4.81 -0.17
C ILE A 22 -14.58 4.99 -0.72
N ASP A 23 -14.94 4.19 -1.71
CA ASP A 23 -16.31 4.13 -2.25
C ASP A 23 -17.06 2.90 -1.72
N ASP A 24 -18.32 2.72 -2.16
CA ASP A 24 -19.14 1.56 -1.76
C ASP A 24 -18.56 0.23 -2.25
N GLY A 25 -17.73 0.24 -3.29
CA GLY A 25 -17.09 -0.97 -3.83
C GLY A 25 -15.81 -1.34 -3.09
N GLY A 26 -15.19 -0.40 -2.39
CA GLY A 26 -13.95 -0.61 -1.66
C GLY A 26 -12.89 0.45 -1.90
N MET A 27 -11.65 0.10 -1.64
CA MET A 27 -10.52 1.01 -1.73
C MET A 27 -9.83 0.89 -3.10
N PRO A 28 -9.61 1.98 -3.83
CA PRO A 28 -8.86 1.93 -5.07
C PRO A 28 -7.39 1.58 -4.81
N GLN A 29 -6.76 0.88 -5.77
CA GLN A 29 -5.33 0.67 -5.75
C GLN A 29 -4.64 1.93 -6.28
N ALA A 30 -3.70 2.44 -5.52
CA ALA A 30 -3.00 3.67 -5.88
C ALA A 30 -1.62 3.76 -5.24
N PHE A 31 -0.76 4.53 -5.89
CA PHE A 31 0.47 5.01 -5.29
C PHE A 31 0.34 6.49 -4.96
N PHE A 32 1.00 6.89 -3.89
CA PHE A 32 1.14 8.30 -3.52
C PHE A 32 2.62 8.58 -3.29
N PHE A 33 3.11 9.64 -3.91
CA PHE A 33 4.50 10.07 -3.77
C PHE A 33 4.54 11.34 -2.93
N LEU A 34 5.13 11.27 -1.75
CA LEU A 34 5.48 12.45 -0.98
C LEU A 34 6.84 12.92 -1.49
N HIS A 35 6.91 14.15 -1.97
CA HIS A 35 8.14 14.70 -2.55
C HIS A 35 8.35 16.15 -2.18
N LEU A 36 9.61 16.55 -2.21
CA LEU A 36 10.02 17.94 -2.08
C LEU A 36 10.16 18.54 -3.48
N THR A 37 9.45 19.64 -3.74
CA THR A 37 9.49 20.31 -5.05
C THR A 37 10.80 21.08 -5.23
N PRO A 38 11.14 21.53 -6.48
CA PRO A 38 12.29 22.40 -6.71
C PRO A 38 12.25 23.67 -5.84
N GLU A 39 11.06 24.18 -5.51
CA GLU A 39 10.85 25.35 -4.65
C GLU A 39 10.94 25.03 -3.15
N LYS A 40 11.36 23.79 -2.82
CA LYS A 40 11.52 23.31 -1.43
C LYS A 40 10.22 23.27 -0.63
N LYS A 41 9.12 22.91 -1.30
CA LYS A 41 7.81 22.67 -0.69
C LYS A 41 7.46 21.20 -0.79
N TYR A 42 6.81 20.67 0.25
CA TYR A 42 6.29 19.29 0.21
C TYR A 42 5.00 19.24 -0.59
N ALA A 43 4.89 18.22 -1.42
CA ALA A 43 3.71 17.95 -2.23
C ALA A 43 3.45 16.44 -2.29
N VAL A 44 2.22 16.08 -2.60
CA VAL A 44 1.81 14.68 -2.80
C VAL A 44 1.29 14.53 -4.23
N THR A 45 1.86 13.58 -4.96
CA THR A 45 1.40 13.23 -6.30
C THR A 45 0.78 11.84 -6.28
N PRO A 46 -0.53 11.71 -6.57
CA PRO A 46 -1.18 10.39 -6.66
C PRO A 46 -0.96 9.76 -8.03
N LEU A 47 -0.91 8.42 -8.04
CA LEU A 47 -0.92 7.61 -9.24
C LEU A 47 -1.97 6.51 -9.07
N HIS A 48 -3.10 6.67 -9.73
CA HIS A 48 -4.15 5.66 -9.76
C HIS A 48 -3.80 4.55 -10.75
N LEU A 49 -3.98 3.30 -10.33
CA LEU A 49 -3.60 2.13 -11.10
C LEU A 49 -4.83 1.54 -11.77
N PRO A 50 -4.83 1.40 -13.11
CA PRO A 50 -5.92 0.74 -13.81
C PRO A 50 -5.97 -0.74 -13.41
N GLU A 51 -7.19 -1.26 -13.21
CA GLU A 51 -7.41 -2.64 -12.81
C GLU A 51 -6.70 -3.67 -13.71
N PRO A 52 -6.74 -3.55 -15.06
CA PRO A 52 -6.03 -4.50 -15.93
C PRO A 52 -4.53 -4.62 -15.64
N LEU A 53 -3.88 -3.53 -15.22
CA LEU A 53 -2.47 -3.54 -14.87
C LEU A 53 -2.21 -4.35 -13.60
N MET A 54 -3.11 -4.26 -12.62
CA MET A 54 -2.96 -4.92 -11.33
C MET A 54 -3.53 -6.33 -11.27
N SER A 55 -4.30 -6.75 -12.28
CA SER A 55 -4.94 -8.06 -12.31
C SER A 55 -4.06 -9.19 -12.86
N SER A 56 -2.90 -8.87 -13.44
CA SER A 56 -1.99 -9.87 -14.01
C SER A 56 -0.57 -9.73 -13.42
N SER A 57 0.17 -10.85 -13.42
CA SER A 57 1.58 -10.83 -13.03
C SER A 57 2.41 -9.99 -14.00
N GLU A 58 2.11 -10.05 -15.30
CA GLU A 58 2.81 -9.26 -16.32
C GLU A 58 2.60 -7.77 -16.11
N GLY A 59 1.37 -7.35 -15.79
CA GLY A 59 1.06 -5.96 -15.51
C GLY A 59 1.77 -5.45 -14.25
N LYS A 60 1.81 -6.25 -13.21
CA LYS A 60 2.53 -5.91 -11.97
C LYS A 60 4.04 -5.82 -12.19
N ASP A 61 4.61 -6.72 -12.98
CA ASP A 61 6.02 -6.66 -13.34
C ASP A 61 6.34 -5.42 -14.17
N LEU A 62 5.50 -5.08 -15.13
CA LEU A 62 5.62 -3.85 -15.91
C LEU A 62 5.60 -2.60 -15.02
N LEU A 63 4.70 -2.58 -14.04
CA LEU A 63 4.61 -1.48 -13.07
C LEU A 63 5.91 -1.31 -12.30
N VAL A 64 6.42 -2.37 -11.70
CA VAL A 64 7.61 -2.35 -10.85
C VAL A 64 8.90 -2.11 -11.63
N GLU A 65 9.03 -2.74 -12.80
CA GLU A 65 10.28 -2.73 -13.58
C GLU A 65 10.41 -1.54 -14.52
N GLN A 66 9.28 -0.96 -14.98
CA GLN A 66 9.30 0.09 -16.00
C GLN A 66 8.54 1.36 -15.58
N ILE A 67 7.29 1.24 -15.14
CA ILE A 67 6.45 2.42 -14.89
C ILE A 67 6.94 3.23 -13.69
N LEU A 68 7.11 2.59 -12.55
CA LEU A 68 7.57 3.26 -11.32
C LEU A 68 8.98 3.85 -11.49
N PRO A 69 9.97 3.12 -12.03
CA PRO A 69 11.29 3.70 -12.27
C PRO A 69 11.24 4.90 -13.21
N THR A 70 10.42 4.86 -14.25
CA THR A 70 10.26 5.97 -15.20
C THR A 70 9.72 7.22 -14.52
N ILE A 71 8.68 7.06 -13.69
CA ILE A 71 8.08 8.17 -12.92
C ILE A 71 9.08 8.75 -11.92
N LYS A 72 9.78 7.89 -11.19
CA LYS A 72 10.80 8.31 -10.20
C LYS A 72 11.93 9.08 -10.86
N ASN A 73 12.42 8.60 -11.99
CA ASN A 73 13.49 9.26 -12.75
C ASN A 73 13.03 10.62 -13.30
N LYS A 74 11.81 10.68 -13.82
CA LYS A 74 11.26 11.95 -14.31
C LYS A 74 11.11 12.98 -13.19
N MET A 75 10.60 12.57 -12.03
CA MET A 75 10.49 13.46 -10.88
C MET A 75 11.87 14.00 -10.47
N LYS A 76 12.87 13.11 -10.40
CA LYS A 76 14.24 13.48 -10.08
C LYS A 76 14.84 14.46 -11.10
N ASP A 77 14.64 14.19 -12.39
CA ASP A 77 15.14 15.03 -13.48
C ASP A 77 14.48 16.41 -13.46
N ASP A 78 13.22 16.48 -13.06
CA ASP A 78 12.48 17.74 -12.89
C ASP A 78 12.80 18.46 -11.57
N GLY A 79 13.74 17.95 -10.79
CA GLY A 79 14.23 18.59 -9.55
C GLY A 79 13.44 18.24 -8.29
N HIS A 80 12.58 17.25 -8.34
CA HIS A 80 11.84 16.75 -7.17
C HIS A 80 12.67 15.72 -6.41
N GLU A 81 12.61 15.77 -5.09
CA GLU A 81 13.20 14.75 -4.22
C GLU A 81 12.07 13.89 -3.63
N ILE A 82 12.04 12.60 -3.97
CA ILE A 82 11.07 11.67 -3.40
C ILE A 82 11.46 11.37 -1.95
N VAL A 83 10.51 11.56 -1.04
CA VAL A 83 10.71 11.42 0.41
C VAL A 83 10.11 10.13 0.93
N CYS A 84 8.93 9.76 0.44
CA CYS A 84 8.21 8.56 0.83
C CYS A 84 7.27 8.14 -0.29
N ILE A 85 7.13 6.83 -0.49
CA ILE A 85 6.17 6.26 -1.45
C ILE A 85 5.17 5.44 -0.65
N CYS A 86 3.88 5.66 -0.87
CA CYS A 86 2.81 4.84 -0.30
C CYS A 86 2.14 4.01 -1.39
N PHE A 87 2.00 2.72 -1.14
CA PHE A 87 1.12 1.85 -1.93
C PHE A 87 -0.11 1.52 -1.09
N MET A 88 -1.28 1.77 -1.65
CA MET A 88 -2.58 1.56 -1.01
C MET A 88 -3.36 0.49 -1.75
N SER A 89 -3.89 -0.51 -1.05
CA SER A 89 -4.63 -1.62 -1.64
C SER A 89 -5.55 -2.28 -0.62
N GLU A 90 -6.50 -3.08 -1.14
CA GLU A 90 -7.25 -4.03 -0.32
C GLU A 90 -6.48 -5.35 -0.24
N VAL A 91 -6.54 -5.99 0.92
CA VAL A 91 -5.96 -7.31 1.12
C VAL A 91 -6.91 -8.20 1.93
N TRP A 92 -6.76 -9.50 1.78
CA TRP A 92 -7.45 -10.48 2.59
C TRP A 92 -6.50 -11.05 3.63
N LYS A 93 -6.94 -11.02 4.89
CA LYS A 93 -6.26 -11.67 5.99
C LYS A 93 -7.01 -12.94 6.37
N TYR A 94 -6.30 -14.02 6.53
CA TYR A 94 -6.86 -15.30 6.91
C TYR A 94 -6.38 -15.69 8.30
N ALA A 95 -7.33 -16.01 9.20
CA ALA A 95 -6.98 -16.58 10.48
C ALA A 95 -6.68 -18.07 10.31
N MET A 96 -5.46 -18.46 10.60
CA MET A 96 -5.04 -19.86 10.53
C MET A 96 -5.15 -20.51 11.90
N LYS A 97 -5.53 -21.80 11.92
CA LYS A 97 -5.39 -22.63 13.12
C LYS A 97 -3.90 -22.82 13.42
N LYS A 98 -3.55 -22.91 14.71
CA LYS A 98 -2.16 -23.02 15.17
C LYS A 98 -1.39 -24.16 14.50
N ASP A 99 -2.07 -25.28 14.21
CA ASP A 99 -1.49 -26.49 13.64
C ASP A 99 -1.78 -26.63 12.13
N TYR A 100 -2.17 -25.57 11.48
CA TYR A 100 -2.52 -25.61 10.06
C TYR A 100 -1.28 -25.87 9.20
N VAL A 101 -1.40 -26.89 8.33
CA VAL A 101 -0.40 -27.21 7.30
C VAL A 101 -1.09 -27.12 5.94
N PRO A 102 -0.66 -26.23 5.03
CA PRO A 102 -1.27 -26.14 3.71
C PRO A 102 -1.08 -27.42 2.91
N GLU A 103 -2.16 -27.92 2.31
CA GLU A 103 -2.07 -29.02 1.37
C GLU A 103 -1.78 -28.50 -0.04
N SER A 104 -0.87 -29.18 -0.74
CA SER A 104 -0.51 -28.79 -2.10
C SER A 104 -1.70 -28.97 -3.05
N GLY A 105 -1.99 -27.94 -3.84
CA GLY A 105 -3.04 -27.96 -4.87
C GLY A 105 -4.43 -27.53 -4.39
N ILE A 106 -4.63 -27.28 -3.11
CA ILE A 106 -5.89 -26.77 -2.57
C ILE A 106 -5.86 -25.24 -2.53
N ASN A 107 -6.99 -24.60 -2.86
CA ASN A 107 -7.10 -23.16 -2.74
C ASN A 107 -7.01 -22.75 -1.26
N TYR A 108 -5.90 -22.18 -0.90
CA TYR A 108 -5.59 -21.68 0.43
C TYR A 108 -6.72 -20.83 1.04
N ARG A 109 -7.39 -20.01 0.23
CA ARG A 109 -8.45 -19.11 0.67
C ARG A 109 -9.72 -19.83 1.11
N GLU A 110 -9.99 -21.01 0.57
CA GLU A 110 -11.20 -21.78 0.87
C GLU A 110 -11.07 -22.61 2.14
N GLU A 111 -9.84 -22.87 2.60
CA GLU A 111 -9.58 -23.69 3.79
C GLU A 111 -9.76 -22.93 5.12
N HIS A 112 -9.78 -21.59 5.08
CA HIS A 112 -9.86 -20.78 6.28
C HIS A 112 -11.30 -20.42 6.63
N GLU A 113 -11.71 -20.65 7.88
CA GLU A 113 -13.04 -20.33 8.39
C GLU A 113 -13.23 -18.83 8.56
N GLU A 114 -12.16 -18.11 8.90
CA GLU A 114 -12.20 -16.67 9.14
C GLU A 114 -11.38 -15.92 8.11
N LYS A 115 -12.06 -14.97 7.44
CA LYS A 115 -11.47 -14.10 6.44
C LYS A 115 -11.77 -12.66 6.84
N TYR A 116 -10.74 -11.83 6.80
CA TYR A 116 -10.87 -10.40 7.08
C TYR A 116 -10.46 -9.62 5.84
N GLU A 117 -11.31 -8.70 5.44
CA GLU A 117 -11.00 -7.74 4.40
C GLU A 117 -10.36 -6.52 5.05
N GLN A 118 -9.19 -6.12 4.59
CA GLN A 118 -8.44 -5.01 5.16
C GLN A 118 -8.01 -4.02 4.10
N CYS A 119 -7.95 -2.75 4.48
CA CYS A 119 -7.16 -1.75 3.78
C CYS A 119 -5.71 -1.89 4.22
N MET A 120 -4.81 -1.85 3.26
CA MET A 120 -3.37 -1.87 3.52
C MET A 120 -2.72 -0.65 2.90
N TRP A 121 -1.85 -0.02 3.69
CA TRP A 121 -0.93 1.03 3.22
C TRP A 121 0.48 0.58 3.52
N THR A 122 1.33 0.56 2.51
CA THR A 122 2.76 0.32 2.69
C THR A 122 3.51 1.60 2.37
N PHE A 123 4.24 2.11 3.36
CA PHE A 123 5.06 3.31 3.21
C PHE A 123 6.52 2.90 3.07
N TYR A 124 7.09 3.22 1.91
CA TYR A 124 8.47 2.92 1.57
C TYR A 124 9.33 4.15 1.80
N MET A 125 10.30 4.00 2.68
CA MET A 125 11.30 5.02 2.98
C MET A 125 12.69 4.48 2.67
N LYS A 126 13.68 5.35 2.68
CA LYS A 126 15.06 4.99 2.33
C LYS A 126 15.61 3.82 3.17
N ASP A 127 15.28 3.77 4.45
CA ASP A 127 15.86 2.87 5.43
C ASP A 127 14.88 1.86 6.04
N LYS A 128 13.59 1.98 5.73
CA LYS A 128 12.56 1.10 6.31
C LYS A 128 11.28 1.10 5.50
N ASN A 129 10.47 0.08 5.72
CA ASN A 129 9.08 0.01 5.26
C ASN A 129 8.17 -0.11 6.46
N VAL A 130 7.05 0.59 6.43
CA VAL A 130 6.03 0.51 7.48
C VAL A 130 4.71 0.17 6.83
N GLN A 131 4.01 -0.82 7.35
CA GLN A 131 2.69 -1.23 6.87
C GLN A 131 1.62 -0.91 7.90
N PHE A 132 0.53 -0.36 7.43
CA PHE A 132 -0.66 -0.06 8.22
C PHE A 132 -1.83 -0.86 7.66
N PHE A 133 -2.66 -1.37 8.57
CA PHE A 133 -3.85 -2.14 8.22
C PHE A 133 -5.05 -1.63 9.01
N ARG A 134 -6.20 -1.60 8.36
CA ARG A 134 -7.49 -1.34 9.02
C ARG A 134 -8.52 -2.33 8.48
N ASP A 135 -9.28 -2.95 9.37
CA ASP A 135 -10.36 -3.85 8.94
C ASP A 135 -11.45 -3.06 8.19
N MET A 136 -11.93 -3.64 7.10
CA MET A 136 -13.08 -3.12 6.36
C MET A 136 -14.34 -3.76 6.91
N ILE A 137 -15.16 -2.99 7.60
CA ILE A 137 -16.38 -3.47 8.24
C ILE A 137 -17.54 -3.25 7.28
N ARG A 138 -18.19 -4.35 6.86
CA ARG A 138 -19.31 -4.32 5.93
C ARG A 138 -20.61 -4.75 6.58
N GLU A 139 -21.70 -4.11 6.18
CA GLU A 139 -23.07 -4.51 6.50
C GLU A 139 -23.87 -4.61 5.20
N ALA A 140 -24.51 -5.75 4.96
CA ALA A 140 -25.28 -6.03 3.74
C ALA A 140 -24.45 -5.78 2.45
N GLY A 141 -23.16 -6.11 2.48
CA GLY A 141 -22.23 -5.93 1.36
C GLY A 141 -21.65 -4.52 1.19
N LYS A 142 -22.10 -3.56 2.00
CA LYS A 142 -21.62 -2.18 1.93
C LYS A 142 -20.60 -1.89 3.01
N LEU A 143 -19.55 -1.15 2.66
CA LEU A 143 -18.55 -0.68 3.60
C LEU A 143 -19.18 0.41 4.49
N VAL A 144 -19.21 0.15 5.81
CA VAL A 144 -19.82 1.08 6.78
C VAL A 144 -18.83 1.72 7.71
N ALA A 145 -17.67 1.10 7.93
CA ALA A 145 -16.63 1.63 8.82
C ALA A 145 -15.27 1.00 8.52
N LEU A 146 -14.22 1.65 9.03
CA LEU A 146 -12.88 1.07 9.12
C LEU A 146 -12.54 0.83 10.59
N GLY A 147 -11.88 -0.28 10.86
CA GLY A 147 -11.41 -0.62 12.19
C GLY A 147 -10.21 0.22 12.63
N GLU A 148 -9.67 -0.11 13.79
CA GLU A 148 -8.47 0.54 14.31
C GLU A 148 -7.25 0.27 13.45
N VAL A 149 -6.26 1.17 13.52
CA VAL A 149 -5.01 1.05 12.76
C VAL A 149 -4.09 0.05 13.44
N GLU A 150 -3.65 -0.97 12.70
CA GLU A 150 -2.57 -1.88 13.09
C GLU A 150 -1.30 -1.50 12.33
N VAL A 151 -0.14 -1.58 12.97
CA VAL A 151 1.14 -1.14 12.41
C VAL A 151 2.15 -2.28 12.44
N ILE A 152 2.80 -2.53 11.29
CA ILE A 152 3.93 -3.46 11.18
C ILE A 152 5.11 -2.71 10.55
N GLN A 153 6.25 -2.68 11.25
CA GLN A 153 7.47 -2.06 10.74
C GLN A 153 8.47 -3.14 10.29
N ASN A 154 8.94 -3.04 9.05
CA ASN A 154 9.91 -3.97 8.47
C ASN A 154 11.14 -3.22 7.94
N LYS A 155 12.28 -3.89 7.93
CA LYS A 155 13.45 -3.42 7.20
C LYS A 155 13.31 -3.76 5.72
N PRO A 156 13.87 -2.96 4.79
CA PRO A 156 13.79 -3.25 3.36
C PRO A 156 14.29 -4.65 2.98
N GLU A 157 15.34 -5.13 3.62
CA GLU A 157 15.94 -6.45 3.37
C GLU A 157 15.05 -7.63 3.80
N ASP A 158 14.05 -7.39 4.65
CA ASP A 158 13.12 -8.43 5.10
C ASP A 158 11.97 -8.65 4.12
N ASN A 159 11.86 -7.82 3.07
CA ASN A 159 10.80 -7.88 2.08
C ASN A 159 11.31 -8.42 0.75
N ASN A 160 10.93 -9.65 0.40
CA ASN A 160 11.38 -10.33 -0.81
C ASN A 160 10.28 -10.42 -1.90
N GLY A 161 9.09 -9.88 -1.65
CA GLY A 161 7.99 -9.87 -2.61
C GLY A 161 8.18 -8.87 -3.74
N ARG A 162 7.33 -8.97 -4.77
CA ARG A 162 7.31 -8.06 -5.93
C ARG A 162 7.25 -6.58 -5.54
N PHE A 163 6.44 -6.27 -4.52
CA PHE A 163 6.30 -4.91 -3.97
C PHE A 163 7.04 -4.75 -2.64
N GLY A 164 8.11 -5.54 -2.42
CA GLY A 164 8.81 -5.57 -1.14
C GLY A 164 9.58 -4.30 -0.82
N ASN A 165 10.17 -3.67 -1.84
CA ASN A 165 10.92 -2.42 -1.68
C ASN A 165 10.81 -1.60 -2.95
N LEU A 166 10.00 -0.54 -2.93
CA LEU A 166 9.75 0.33 -4.08
C LEU A 166 10.48 1.68 -3.99
N PHE A 167 11.12 1.99 -2.87
CA PHE A 167 11.86 3.23 -2.70
C PHE A 167 13.15 3.20 -3.46
#